data_410dd0b4fc972ff95f22bf4872a6ee01
#
_entry.id   410dd0b4fc972ff95f22bf4872a6ee01
#
_cell.length_a   1.000
_cell.length_b   1.000
_cell.length_c   1.000
_cell.angle_alpha   90.00
_cell.angle_beta   90.00
_cell.angle_gamma   90.00
#
_symmetry.space_group_name_H-M   'P 1'
#
loop_
_entity.id
_entity.type
_entity.pdbx_description
1 polymer ?
#
loop_
_entity_poly.entity_id
_entity_poly.type
_entity_poly.pdbx_seq_one_letter_code
_entity_poly.pdbx_strand_id
1 'polypeptide(L)'
;MILIGQYDSPFVRRVGIALREYQMPFEHRRWSVWGDADKIAAYNPLRRVPTLVLDDGTSLIESGAILDAIDELAGAAARAMIPRQGAARRDALRVIALATGTADKAVSLLYEPLHRAHPSESWMDRCRRQIGDGLRALEDERARRTTGWWLGEELSHADVAVGCMLRFVSDAHPQLLDGARHPRLVEHAARCEGRPSFREILQPLVNNL
;
A
#
# COMPACT_ATOMS: atom_id res chain seq x y z
N MET A 1 -16.16 -12.00 -3.95
CA MET A 1 -15.77 -10.65 -3.48
C MET A 1 -15.45 -9.73 -4.66
N ILE A 2 -15.53 -8.38 -4.49
CA ILE A 2 -15.20 -7.39 -5.53
C ILE A 2 -14.23 -6.38 -4.95
N LEU A 3 -13.03 -6.25 -5.55
CA LEU A 3 -12.08 -5.19 -5.21
C LEU A 3 -12.25 -4.01 -6.16
N ILE A 4 -12.55 -2.83 -5.60
CA ILE A 4 -12.74 -1.58 -6.35
C ILE A 4 -11.52 -0.67 -6.18
N GLY A 5 -10.99 -0.18 -7.30
CA GLY A 5 -9.87 0.75 -7.39
C GLY A 5 -8.80 0.32 -8.37
N GLN A 6 -7.92 1.23 -8.75
CA GLN A 6 -6.81 0.98 -9.67
C GLN A 6 -5.56 0.53 -8.89
N TYR A 7 -4.73 -0.36 -9.47
CA TYR A 7 -3.53 -0.90 -8.82
C TYR A 7 -2.33 0.07 -8.78
N ASP A 8 -2.41 1.21 -9.44
CA ASP A 8 -1.45 2.31 -9.25
C ASP A 8 -1.58 2.94 -7.85
N SER A 9 -2.76 2.84 -7.21
CA SER A 9 -2.90 3.20 -5.80
C SER A 9 -2.15 2.22 -4.90
N PRO A 10 -1.22 2.68 -4.04
CA PRO A 10 -0.49 1.82 -3.11
C PRO A 10 -1.43 1.13 -2.11
N PHE A 11 -2.59 1.71 -1.84
CA PHE A 11 -3.60 1.17 -0.93
C PHE A 11 -4.46 0.08 -1.58
N VAL A 12 -4.85 0.22 -2.84
CA VAL A 12 -5.56 -0.83 -3.59
C VAL A 12 -4.63 -2.00 -3.87
N ARG A 13 -3.39 -1.70 -4.30
CA ARG A 13 -2.39 -2.71 -4.64
C ARG A 13 -2.12 -3.65 -3.48
N ARG A 14 -1.94 -3.12 -2.25
CA ARG A 14 -1.67 -3.97 -1.08
C ARG A 14 -2.82 -4.93 -0.75
N VAL A 15 -4.07 -4.54 -0.99
CA VAL A 15 -5.24 -5.41 -0.83
C VAL A 15 -5.26 -6.50 -1.91
N GLY A 16 -5.06 -6.13 -3.17
CA GLY A 16 -4.99 -7.09 -4.27
C GLY A 16 -3.90 -8.15 -4.06
N ILE A 17 -2.70 -7.74 -3.61
CA ILE A 17 -1.60 -8.66 -3.30
C ILE A 17 -1.99 -9.63 -2.18
N ALA A 18 -2.61 -9.14 -1.09
CA ALA A 18 -3.04 -10.00 0.02
C ALA A 18 -4.08 -11.03 -0.44
N LEU A 19 -5.08 -10.61 -1.23
CA LEU A 19 -6.07 -11.53 -1.80
C LEU A 19 -5.42 -12.62 -2.66
N ARG A 20 -4.36 -12.30 -3.42
CA ARG A 20 -3.59 -13.28 -4.20
C ARG A 20 -2.76 -14.21 -3.30
N GLU A 21 -2.08 -13.69 -2.29
CA GLU A 21 -1.30 -14.51 -1.34
C GLU A 21 -2.19 -15.50 -0.56
N TYR A 22 -3.43 -15.10 -0.24
CA TYR A 22 -4.43 -15.98 0.37
C TYR A 22 -5.22 -16.84 -0.63
N GLN A 23 -4.95 -16.69 -1.94
CA GLN A 23 -5.66 -17.41 -3.02
C GLN A 23 -7.18 -17.19 -2.98
N MET A 24 -7.62 -16.04 -2.50
CA MET A 24 -9.03 -15.68 -2.45
C MET A 24 -9.48 -15.15 -3.82
N PRO A 25 -10.54 -15.73 -4.43
CA PRO A 25 -11.06 -15.26 -5.70
C PRO A 25 -11.80 -13.92 -5.54
N PHE A 26 -11.56 -13.00 -6.46
CA PHE A 26 -12.23 -11.71 -6.50
C PHE A 26 -12.38 -11.17 -7.92
N GLU A 27 -13.45 -10.42 -8.16
CA GLU A 27 -13.62 -9.54 -9.31
C GLU A 27 -12.84 -8.24 -9.06
N HIS A 28 -12.15 -7.72 -10.07
CA HIS A 28 -11.46 -6.45 -9.98
C HIS A 28 -12.16 -5.38 -10.81
N ARG A 29 -12.70 -4.34 -10.16
CA ARG A 29 -13.27 -3.13 -10.79
C ARG A 29 -12.26 -2.00 -10.76
N ARG A 30 -11.63 -1.74 -11.92
CA ARG A 30 -10.57 -0.74 -12.08
C ARG A 30 -11.14 0.68 -12.17
N TRP A 31 -11.95 1.07 -11.18
CA TRP A 31 -12.55 2.39 -11.15
C TRP A 31 -11.60 3.44 -10.60
N SER A 32 -11.57 4.60 -11.28
CA SER A 32 -10.81 5.77 -10.86
C SER A 32 -11.59 6.62 -9.85
N VAL A 33 -10.93 7.10 -8.82
CA VAL A 33 -11.53 8.07 -7.86
C VAL A 33 -11.94 9.38 -8.53
N TRP A 34 -11.39 9.68 -9.71
CA TRP A 34 -11.70 10.89 -10.48
C TRP A 34 -12.79 10.67 -11.52
N GLY A 35 -12.66 9.61 -12.31
CA GLY A 35 -13.59 9.34 -13.41
C GLY A 35 -14.85 8.56 -13.00
N ASP A 36 -14.78 7.75 -11.93
CA ASP A 36 -15.84 6.85 -11.52
C ASP A 36 -16.36 7.13 -10.09
N ALA A 37 -16.12 8.34 -9.58
CA ALA A 37 -16.45 8.71 -8.20
C ALA A 37 -17.90 8.40 -7.80
N ASP A 38 -18.87 8.60 -8.70
CA ASP A 38 -20.29 8.33 -8.44
C ASP A 38 -20.59 6.82 -8.37
N LYS A 39 -19.90 6.00 -9.18
CA LYS A 39 -19.99 4.54 -9.08
C LYS A 39 -19.40 4.04 -7.76
N ILE A 40 -18.27 4.62 -7.33
CA ILE A 40 -17.63 4.28 -6.05
C ILE A 40 -18.53 4.66 -4.89
N ALA A 41 -19.23 5.81 -4.97
CA ALA A 41 -20.14 6.30 -3.92
C ALA A 41 -21.24 5.29 -3.54
N ALA A 42 -21.66 4.44 -4.47
CA ALA A 42 -22.65 3.39 -4.20
C ALA A 42 -22.14 2.30 -3.21
N TYR A 43 -20.82 2.18 -3.04
CA TYR A 43 -20.16 1.19 -2.17
C TYR A 43 -19.37 1.85 -1.03
N ASN A 44 -18.89 3.06 -1.26
CA ASN A 44 -18.09 3.82 -0.29
C ASN A 44 -18.50 5.30 -0.33
N PRO A 45 -19.23 5.81 0.67
CA PRO A 45 -19.69 7.19 0.71
C PRO A 45 -18.55 8.22 0.72
N LEU A 46 -17.32 7.82 1.09
CA LEU A 46 -16.14 8.68 1.04
C LEU A 46 -15.56 8.81 -0.37
N ARG A 47 -16.09 8.07 -1.37
CA ARG A 47 -15.60 8.05 -2.77
C ARG A 47 -14.10 7.74 -2.86
N ARG A 48 -13.60 6.89 -1.97
CA ARG A 48 -12.19 6.50 -1.86
C ARG A 48 -11.98 5.03 -2.24
N VAL A 49 -10.77 4.69 -2.59
CA VAL A 49 -10.31 3.33 -2.85
C VAL A 49 -9.12 2.98 -1.94
N PRO A 50 -8.92 1.71 -1.57
CA PRO A 50 -9.71 0.53 -1.92
C PRO A 50 -11.09 0.48 -1.25
N THR A 51 -12.02 -0.18 -1.93
CA THR A 51 -13.24 -0.69 -1.34
C THR A 51 -13.34 -2.17 -1.68
N LEU A 52 -13.59 -3.04 -0.69
CA LEU A 52 -13.80 -4.47 -0.87
C LEU A 52 -15.26 -4.79 -0.56
N VAL A 53 -15.99 -5.31 -1.56
CA VAL A 53 -17.36 -5.79 -1.38
C VAL A 53 -17.32 -7.30 -1.19
N LEU A 54 -17.82 -7.77 -0.05
CA LEU A 54 -17.92 -9.19 0.27
C LEU A 54 -19.06 -9.85 -0.49
N ASP A 55 -19.14 -11.19 -0.46
CA ASP A 55 -20.16 -11.94 -1.19
C ASP A 55 -21.57 -11.75 -0.59
N ASP A 56 -21.69 -11.34 0.65
CA ASP A 56 -22.94 -10.94 1.32
C ASP A 56 -23.38 -9.50 1.02
N GLY A 57 -22.59 -8.76 0.23
CA GLY A 57 -22.84 -7.36 -0.13
C GLY A 57 -22.26 -6.35 0.86
N THR A 58 -21.63 -6.76 1.95
CA THR A 58 -20.98 -5.87 2.91
C THR A 58 -19.79 -5.15 2.24
N SER A 59 -19.75 -3.82 2.33
CA SER A 59 -18.65 -3.01 1.84
C SER A 59 -17.66 -2.68 2.96
N LEU A 60 -16.41 -3.09 2.78
CA LEU A 60 -15.28 -2.74 3.65
C LEU A 60 -14.46 -1.61 3.02
N ILE A 61 -14.07 -0.64 3.82
CA ILE A 61 -13.30 0.53 3.41
C ILE A 61 -12.05 0.67 4.29
N GLU A 62 -11.07 1.43 3.82
CA GLU A 62 -9.74 1.58 4.42
C GLU A 62 -8.91 0.28 4.35
N SER A 63 -7.78 0.38 3.66
CA SER A 63 -6.96 -0.80 3.35
C SER A 63 -6.48 -1.57 4.58
N GLY A 64 -6.30 -0.90 5.72
CA GLY A 64 -5.94 -1.55 6.99
C GLY A 64 -7.07 -2.43 7.54
N ALA A 65 -8.29 -1.90 7.57
CA ALA A 65 -9.47 -2.64 8.02
C ALA A 65 -9.83 -3.79 7.05
N ILE A 66 -9.68 -3.55 5.74
CA ILE A 66 -9.89 -4.59 4.72
C ILE A 66 -8.92 -5.75 4.93
N LEU A 67 -7.65 -5.48 5.19
CA LEU A 67 -6.63 -6.52 5.39
C LEU A 67 -6.85 -7.31 6.70
N ASP A 68 -7.31 -6.65 7.77
CA ASP A 68 -7.67 -7.33 9.01
C ASP A 68 -8.86 -8.30 8.80
N ALA A 69 -9.87 -7.87 8.03
CA ALA A 69 -10.98 -8.74 7.65
C ALA A 69 -10.56 -9.89 6.71
N ILE A 70 -9.64 -9.65 5.77
CA ILE A 70 -9.09 -10.70 4.91
C ILE A 70 -8.33 -11.75 5.75
N ASP A 71 -7.55 -11.33 6.74
CA ASP A 71 -6.85 -12.23 7.66
C ASP A 71 -7.85 -13.09 8.47
N GLU A 72 -8.97 -12.50 8.89
CA GLU A 72 -10.05 -13.23 9.57
C GLU A 72 -10.73 -14.24 8.64
N LEU A 73 -11.10 -13.82 7.43
CA LEU A 73 -11.76 -14.65 6.42
C LEU A 73 -10.86 -15.80 5.93
N ALA A 74 -9.54 -15.61 5.89
CA ALA A 74 -8.59 -16.67 5.58
C ALA A 74 -8.60 -17.80 6.62
N GLY A 75 -9.03 -17.50 7.84
CA GLY A 75 -9.24 -18.46 8.89
C GLY A 75 -7.97 -18.91 9.62
N ALA A 76 -8.15 -19.75 10.64
CA ALA A 76 -7.05 -20.17 11.50
C ALA A 76 -6.07 -21.14 10.83
N ALA A 77 -6.50 -21.84 9.78
CA ALA A 77 -5.67 -22.78 9.04
C ALA A 77 -4.72 -22.08 8.05
N ALA A 78 -5.04 -20.86 7.62
CA ALA A 78 -4.17 -20.09 6.76
C ALA A 78 -3.00 -19.50 7.56
N ARG A 79 -1.85 -19.37 6.88
CA ARG A 79 -0.73 -18.63 7.44
C ARG A 79 -1.09 -17.15 7.56
N ALA A 80 -1.17 -16.64 8.77
CA ALA A 80 -1.45 -15.23 8.99
C ALA A 80 -0.30 -14.34 8.45
N MET A 81 -0.64 -13.35 7.64
CA MET A 81 0.33 -12.38 7.11
C MET A 81 0.70 -11.28 8.13
N ILE A 82 0.11 -11.32 9.32
CA ILE A 82 0.47 -10.50 10.48
C ILE A 82 0.36 -11.33 11.75
N PRO A 83 1.27 -11.17 12.73
CA PRO A 83 1.12 -11.83 14.02
C PRO A 83 -0.21 -11.48 14.68
N ARG A 84 -0.91 -12.49 15.24
CA ARG A 84 -2.27 -12.30 15.78
C ARG A 84 -2.29 -11.41 17.02
N GLN A 85 -1.22 -11.38 17.83
CA GLN A 85 -1.15 -10.64 19.10
C GLN A 85 0.28 -10.36 19.54
N GLY A 86 0.43 -9.61 20.64
CA GLY A 86 1.68 -9.39 21.32
C GLY A 86 2.61 -8.34 20.70
N ALA A 87 3.88 -8.36 21.11
CA ALA A 87 4.87 -7.37 20.68
C ALA A 87 5.13 -7.41 19.17
N ALA A 88 5.19 -8.61 18.60
CA ALA A 88 5.40 -8.79 17.15
C ALA A 88 4.27 -8.16 16.31
N ARG A 89 3.00 -8.26 16.76
CA ARG A 89 1.89 -7.56 16.09
C ARG A 89 2.04 -6.05 16.17
N ARG A 90 2.40 -5.52 17.34
CA ARG A 90 2.61 -4.07 17.50
C ARG A 90 3.74 -3.55 16.63
N ASP A 91 4.84 -4.31 16.52
CA ASP A 91 5.94 -3.97 15.62
C ASP A 91 5.50 -3.97 14.15
N ALA A 92 4.79 -5.02 13.72
CA ALA A 92 4.21 -5.08 12.38
C ALA A 92 3.30 -3.89 12.06
N LEU A 93 2.36 -3.58 12.95
CA LEU A 93 1.42 -2.47 12.78
C LEU A 93 2.13 -1.12 12.71
N ARG A 94 3.21 -0.93 13.48
CA ARG A 94 4.03 0.28 13.45
C ARG A 94 4.72 0.45 12.09
N VAL A 95 5.32 -0.61 11.54
CA VAL A 95 5.94 -0.61 10.21
C VAL A 95 4.90 -0.32 9.14
N ILE A 96 3.75 -1.00 9.20
CA ILE A 96 2.63 -0.78 8.27
C ILE A 96 2.17 0.68 8.32
N ALA A 97 1.99 1.24 9.53
CA ALA A 97 1.54 2.62 9.68
C ALA A 97 2.57 3.62 9.12
N LEU A 98 3.87 3.38 9.33
CA LEU A 98 4.93 4.20 8.78
C LEU A 98 4.94 4.15 7.24
N ALA A 99 4.82 2.95 6.66
CA ALA A 99 4.77 2.79 5.20
C ALA A 99 3.51 3.43 4.59
N THR A 100 2.34 3.19 5.17
CA THR A 100 1.08 3.76 4.65
C THR A 100 1.00 5.27 4.86
N GLY A 101 1.52 5.79 5.97
CA GLY A 101 1.63 7.24 6.20
C GLY A 101 2.59 7.91 5.20
N THR A 102 3.71 7.26 4.87
CA THR A 102 4.63 7.74 3.82
C THR A 102 3.94 7.73 2.44
N ALA A 103 3.21 6.66 2.11
CA ALA A 103 2.42 6.57 0.88
C ALA A 103 1.34 7.67 0.80
N ASP A 104 0.63 7.96 1.91
CA ASP A 104 -0.36 9.04 1.96
C ASP A 104 0.26 10.41 1.63
N LYS A 105 1.46 10.69 2.13
CA LYS A 105 2.17 11.94 1.80
C LYS A 105 2.67 11.96 0.35
N ALA A 106 3.06 10.82 -0.20
CA ALA A 106 3.43 10.71 -1.60
C ALA A 106 2.22 10.94 -2.53
N VAL A 107 1.05 10.39 -2.21
CA VAL A 107 -0.21 10.67 -2.94
C VAL A 107 -0.59 12.15 -2.80
N SER A 108 -0.50 12.73 -1.60
CA SER A 108 -0.78 14.15 -1.37
C SER A 108 0.14 15.05 -2.18
N LEU A 109 1.43 14.73 -2.25
CA LEU A 109 2.43 15.48 -3.02
C LEU A 109 2.15 15.39 -4.53
N LEU A 110 1.71 14.22 -5.03
CA LEU A 110 1.34 14.04 -6.44
C LEU A 110 0.10 14.87 -6.80
N TYR A 111 -0.91 14.85 -5.95
CA TYR A 111 -2.21 15.48 -6.25
C TYR A 111 -2.20 16.99 -6.10
N GLU A 112 -1.35 17.57 -5.27
CA GLU A 112 -1.30 19.01 -5.04
C GLU A 112 -1.18 19.83 -6.35
N PRO A 113 -0.17 19.59 -7.22
CA PRO A 113 -0.06 20.32 -8.47
C PRO A 113 -1.07 19.90 -9.55
N LEU A 114 -1.65 18.68 -9.45
CA LEU A 114 -2.59 18.19 -10.45
C LEU A 114 -4.00 18.77 -10.27
N HIS A 115 -4.38 19.11 -9.03
CA HIS A 115 -5.76 19.51 -8.71
C HIS A 115 -5.89 20.92 -8.14
N ARG A 116 -4.78 21.69 -8.09
CA ARG A 116 -4.80 23.08 -7.62
C ARG A 116 -4.21 24.02 -8.66
N ALA A 117 -4.95 25.06 -8.99
CA ALA A 117 -4.47 26.13 -9.87
C ALA A 117 -3.23 26.84 -9.27
N HIS A 118 -3.15 26.90 -7.94
CA HIS A 118 -2.03 27.49 -7.19
C HIS A 118 -1.59 26.50 -6.11
N PRO A 119 -0.67 25.57 -6.43
CA PRO A 119 -0.13 24.60 -5.47
C PRO A 119 0.58 25.28 -4.31
N SER A 120 0.42 24.76 -3.11
CA SER A 120 1.09 25.29 -1.91
C SER A 120 2.50 24.71 -1.77
N GLU A 121 3.53 25.47 -2.07
CA GLU A 121 4.93 25.04 -1.90
C GLU A 121 5.25 24.63 -0.46
N SER A 122 4.73 25.35 0.54
CA SER A 122 4.95 25.02 1.95
C SER A 122 4.34 23.65 2.32
N TRP A 123 3.19 23.30 1.73
CA TRP A 123 2.56 22.00 1.89
C TRP A 123 3.36 20.90 1.18
N MET A 124 3.76 21.15 -0.06
CA MET A 124 4.57 20.20 -0.84
C MET A 124 5.92 19.94 -0.15
N ASP A 125 6.58 20.96 0.39
CA ASP A 125 7.82 20.80 1.17
C ASP A 125 7.61 20.01 2.45
N ARG A 126 6.48 20.21 3.13
CA ARG A 126 6.11 19.39 4.27
C ARG A 126 5.96 17.92 3.87
N CYS A 127 5.25 17.64 2.77
CA CYS A 127 5.10 16.28 2.25
C CYS A 127 6.46 15.66 1.90
N ARG A 128 7.33 16.37 1.17
CA ARG A 128 8.69 15.91 0.82
C ARG A 128 9.50 15.54 2.07
N ARG A 129 9.47 16.38 3.11
CA ARG A 129 10.15 16.08 4.39
C ARG A 129 9.58 14.83 5.06
N GLN A 130 8.26 14.70 5.15
CA GLN A 130 7.61 13.55 5.77
C GLN A 130 7.93 12.24 5.01
N ILE A 131 7.96 12.28 3.67
CA ILE A 131 8.37 11.13 2.85
C ILE A 131 9.83 10.77 3.14
N GLY A 132 10.74 11.75 3.11
CA GLY A 132 12.17 11.54 3.37
C GLY A 132 12.43 10.98 4.77
N ASP A 133 11.74 11.48 5.79
CA ASP A 133 11.84 10.98 7.16
C ASP A 133 11.29 9.55 7.29
N GLY A 134 10.17 9.25 6.62
CA GLY A 134 9.59 7.92 6.56
C GLY A 134 10.51 6.89 5.88
N LEU A 135 11.08 7.25 4.73
CA LEU A 135 12.04 6.40 4.01
C LEU A 135 13.28 6.13 4.85
N ARG A 136 13.86 7.16 5.48
CA ARG A 136 15.03 7.00 6.36
C ARG A 136 14.73 6.08 7.54
N ALA A 137 13.60 6.29 8.22
CA ALA A 137 13.21 5.44 9.36
C ALA A 137 13.02 3.98 8.94
N LEU A 138 12.42 3.71 7.78
CA LEU A 138 12.24 2.36 7.25
C LEU A 138 13.57 1.75 6.80
N GLU A 139 14.48 2.53 6.21
CA GLU A 139 15.84 2.07 5.85
C GLU A 139 16.60 1.63 7.10
N ASP A 140 16.64 2.48 8.14
CA ASP A 140 17.31 2.18 9.40
C ASP A 140 16.74 0.94 10.08
N GLU A 141 15.43 0.74 10.00
CA GLU A 141 14.79 -0.46 10.55
C GLU A 141 15.11 -1.71 9.73
N ARG A 142 15.05 -1.62 8.42
CA ARG A 142 15.35 -2.75 7.56
C ARG A 142 16.81 -3.17 7.69
N ALA A 143 17.73 -2.22 7.87
CA ALA A 143 19.15 -2.48 8.10
C ALA A 143 19.45 -3.29 9.39
N ARG A 144 18.58 -3.17 10.40
CA ARG A 144 18.71 -3.91 11.67
C ARG A 144 18.13 -5.32 11.61
N ARG A 145 17.42 -5.68 10.55
CA ARG A 145 16.78 -7.00 10.42
C ARG A 145 17.66 -7.94 9.63
N THR A 146 17.85 -9.14 10.16
CA THR A 146 18.69 -10.18 9.55
C THR A 146 17.90 -11.18 8.70
N THR A 147 16.56 -11.15 8.78
CA THR A 147 15.65 -12.04 8.05
C THR A 147 15.38 -11.59 6.63
N GLY A 148 14.95 -12.52 5.77
CA GLY A 148 14.63 -12.25 4.37
C GLY A 148 13.49 -11.25 4.20
N TRP A 149 12.48 -11.32 5.05
CA TRP A 149 11.34 -10.41 5.08
C TRP A 149 11.31 -9.62 6.39
N TRP A 150 10.36 -8.70 6.51
CA TRP A 150 10.31 -7.75 7.63
C TRP A 150 10.09 -8.41 8.98
N LEU A 151 9.25 -9.45 9.02
CA LEU A 151 8.88 -10.13 10.27
C LEU A 151 9.44 -11.55 10.38
N GLY A 152 10.28 -12.00 9.46
CA GLY A 152 10.84 -13.35 9.45
C GLY A 152 11.25 -13.83 8.07
N GLU A 153 11.04 -15.11 7.80
CA GLU A 153 11.44 -15.74 6.53
C GLU A 153 10.34 -15.74 5.48
N GLU A 154 9.16 -15.21 5.82
CA GLU A 154 8.02 -15.19 4.92
C GLU A 154 7.41 -13.81 4.77
N LEU A 155 6.81 -13.57 3.59
CA LEU A 155 6.12 -12.33 3.26
C LEU A 155 5.02 -12.01 4.28
N SER A 156 4.94 -10.78 4.70
CA SER A 156 3.95 -10.25 5.65
C SER A 156 3.24 -9.01 5.13
N HIS A 157 2.18 -8.56 5.79
CA HIS A 157 1.54 -7.28 5.48
C HIS A 157 2.48 -6.07 5.64
N ALA A 158 3.52 -6.18 6.48
CA ALA A 158 4.54 -5.15 6.58
C ALA A 158 5.34 -5.04 5.30
N ASP A 159 5.76 -6.19 4.73
CA ASP A 159 6.49 -6.23 3.45
C ASP A 159 5.65 -5.69 2.30
N VAL A 160 4.38 -6.12 2.24
CA VAL A 160 3.44 -5.66 1.22
C VAL A 160 3.22 -4.15 1.31
N ALA A 161 3.05 -3.61 2.52
CA ALA A 161 2.86 -2.17 2.71
C ALA A 161 4.09 -1.37 2.27
N VAL A 162 5.29 -1.82 2.68
CA VAL A 162 6.56 -1.17 2.29
C VAL A 162 6.78 -1.30 0.78
N GLY A 163 6.59 -2.48 0.19
CA GLY A 163 6.77 -2.70 -1.25
C GLY A 163 5.84 -1.84 -2.10
N CYS A 164 4.55 -1.75 -1.74
CA CYS A 164 3.58 -0.90 -2.44
C CYS A 164 3.89 0.59 -2.30
N MET A 165 4.31 1.04 -1.13
CA MET A 165 4.75 2.42 -0.88
C MET A 165 5.99 2.75 -1.73
N LEU A 166 7.01 1.89 -1.72
CA LEU A 166 8.24 2.10 -2.49
C LEU A 166 7.98 2.16 -4.00
N ARG A 167 7.11 1.27 -4.50
CA ARG A 167 6.70 1.32 -5.91
C ARG A 167 6.04 2.65 -6.25
N PHE A 168 5.07 3.10 -5.45
CA PHE A 168 4.41 4.38 -5.69
C PHE A 168 5.38 5.56 -5.62
N VAL A 169 6.27 5.60 -4.62
CA VAL A 169 7.28 6.67 -4.52
C VAL A 169 8.23 6.65 -5.71
N SER A 170 8.67 5.46 -6.16
CA SER A 170 9.54 5.32 -7.34
C SER A 170 8.87 5.82 -8.63
N ASP A 171 7.56 5.55 -8.79
CA ASP A 171 6.83 5.94 -10.00
C ASP A 171 6.45 7.43 -10.00
N ALA A 172 5.99 7.97 -8.85
CA ALA A 172 5.50 9.34 -8.74
C ALA A 172 6.59 10.36 -8.40
N HIS A 173 7.60 9.96 -7.63
CA HIS A 173 8.63 10.84 -7.06
C HIS A 173 10.01 10.18 -7.07
N PRO A 174 10.53 9.75 -8.23
CA PRO A 174 11.80 8.98 -8.31
C PRO A 174 12.98 9.70 -7.66
N GLN A 175 12.98 11.03 -7.61
CA GLN A 175 14.01 11.84 -6.97
C GLN A 175 14.07 11.71 -5.44
N LEU A 176 13.00 11.17 -4.80
CA LEU A 176 12.97 10.98 -3.35
C LEU A 176 13.50 9.61 -2.91
N LEU A 177 13.52 8.61 -3.80
CA LEU A 177 14.05 7.28 -3.53
C LEU A 177 15.45 7.14 -4.16
N ASP A 178 16.49 7.30 -3.33
CA ASP A 178 17.88 7.25 -3.73
C ASP A 178 18.53 5.93 -3.27
N GLY A 179 19.00 5.13 -4.23
CA GLY A 179 19.65 3.84 -3.96
C GLY A 179 20.91 3.92 -3.11
N ALA A 180 21.63 5.05 -3.12
CA ALA A 180 22.80 5.25 -2.25
C ALA A 180 22.39 5.50 -0.79
N ARG A 181 21.26 6.19 -0.58
CA ARG A 181 20.73 6.50 0.76
C ARG A 181 19.79 5.42 1.31
N HIS A 182 19.16 4.65 0.43
CA HIS A 182 18.13 3.66 0.80
C HIS A 182 18.42 2.28 0.19
N PRO A 183 19.66 1.71 0.33
CA PRO A 183 20.03 0.46 -0.35
C PRO A 183 19.18 -0.73 0.11
N ARG A 184 18.80 -0.80 1.38
CA ARG A 184 18.00 -1.90 1.92
C ARG A 184 16.54 -1.84 1.44
N LEU A 185 16.00 -0.65 1.29
CA LEU A 185 14.65 -0.47 0.74
C LEU A 185 14.61 -0.80 -0.75
N VAL A 186 15.64 -0.43 -1.51
CA VAL A 186 15.74 -0.80 -2.94
C VAL A 186 15.86 -2.32 -3.11
N GLU A 187 16.69 -2.99 -2.30
CA GLU A 187 16.78 -4.46 -2.29
C GLU A 187 15.42 -5.09 -1.92
N HIS A 188 14.74 -4.55 -0.90
CA HIS A 188 13.44 -5.04 -0.47
C HIS A 188 12.37 -4.84 -1.56
N ALA A 189 12.33 -3.69 -2.22
CA ALA A 189 11.44 -3.43 -3.35
C ALA A 189 11.64 -4.44 -4.48
N ALA A 190 12.90 -4.69 -4.87
CA ALA A 190 13.22 -5.67 -5.90
C ALA A 190 12.78 -7.09 -5.51
N ARG A 191 12.94 -7.48 -4.24
CA ARG A 191 12.46 -8.77 -3.72
C ARG A 191 10.94 -8.88 -3.77
N CYS A 192 10.22 -7.84 -3.39
CA CYS A 192 8.76 -7.77 -3.49
C CYS A 192 8.29 -7.90 -4.94
N GLU A 193 8.82 -7.08 -5.84
CA GLU A 193 8.44 -7.07 -7.27
C GLU A 193 8.82 -8.37 -7.99
N GLY A 194 9.77 -9.14 -7.44
CA GLY A 194 10.11 -10.49 -7.92
C GLY A 194 9.04 -11.55 -7.67
N ARG A 195 8.06 -11.30 -6.76
CA ARG A 195 7.01 -12.28 -6.44
C ARG A 195 5.90 -12.30 -7.49
N PRO A 196 5.31 -13.48 -7.75
CA PRO A 196 4.18 -13.59 -8.69
C PRO A 196 3.02 -12.67 -8.32
N SER A 197 2.60 -12.61 -7.05
CA SER A 197 1.49 -11.78 -6.56
C SER A 197 1.71 -10.29 -6.83
N PHE A 198 2.94 -9.79 -6.73
CA PHE A 198 3.26 -8.38 -7.04
C PHE A 198 3.27 -8.10 -8.54
N ARG A 199 3.70 -9.07 -9.36
CA ARG A 199 3.69 -8.94 -10.83
C ARG A 199 2.29 -9.01 -11.43
N GLU A 200 1.41 -9.84 -10.86
CA GLU A 200 0.02 -9.94 -11.29
C GLU A 200 -0.78 -8.69 -10.90
N ILE A 201 -0.50 -8.11 -9.72
CA ILE A 201 -1.16 -6.92 -9.21
C ILE A 201 -0.28 -5.70 -9.52
N LEU A 202 -0.12 -5.42 -10.80
CA LEU A 202 0.68 -4.31 -11.29
C LEU A 202 -0.12 -3.45 -12.27
N GLN A 203 -0.06 -2.14 -12.06
CA GLN A 203 -0.51 -1.12 -12.99
C GLN A 203 0.48 0.05 -12.93
N PRO A 204 1.05 0.48 -14.07
CA PRO A 204 1.85 1.69 -14.11
C PRO A 204 1.04 2.91 -13.66
N LEU A 205 1.69 3.84 -12.98
CA LEU A 205 1.06 5.11 -12.64
C LEU A 205 0.72 5.86 -13.95
N VAL A 206 -0.55 6.20 -14.11
CA VAL A 206 -1.02 6.94 -15.28
C VAL A 206 -1.12 8.41 -14.88
N ASN A 207 -0.24 9.24 -15.42
CA ASN A 207 -0.22 10.69 -15.17
C ASN A 207 -1.34 11.46 -15.93
N ASN A 208 -2.33 10.77 -16.46
CA ASN A 208 -3.51 11.36 -17.13
C ASN A 208 -4.66 11.45 -16.09
N LEU A 209 -4.52 12.37 -15.15
CA LEU A 209 -5.58 12.77 -14.24
C LEU A 209 -6.20 14.09 -14.70
#